data_938267144f8e0000efecdc46a3426d2c
#
_entry.id   938267144f8e0000efecdc46a3426d2c
#
_cell.length_a   1.000
_cell.length_b   1.000
_cell.length_c   1.000
_cell.angle_alpha   90.00
_cell.angle_beta   90.00
_cell.angle_gamma   90.00
#
_symmetry.space_group_name_H-M   'P 1'
#
loop_
_entity.id
_entity.type
_entity.pdbx_description
1 polymer ?
#
loop_
_entity_poly.entity_id
_entity_poly.type
_entity_poly.pdbx_seq_one_letter_code
_entity_poly.pdbx_strand_id
1 'polypeptide(L)'
;MESVNPHTRTRTKNQKILRRRSRSSPLTTKLWCGGSFGVGVKREEIKNLKKAAGRILKAIKNKEKIILYGDADLDGTVSVIILKETIKNLGGQVAVVYFPDREEEGYGINKEALDYLKDYAPALFVVLDCGIGNFAEVKLAKKIGFEIIIIDHHEILGKLPSASIIIDPKQKGDNYPFKDFAAAGLTYKLSQILLEKKITDALNNDFLELAALATIADMMPRVGENKDLIEKGLSTLENTFRPGLRVFRHIYEDGSFLSQIVPKIISVLNIGNNQNHLTQSYLLLTASDEKAAKKMALGLLEKGEERKQRIREITGEAEERVANKLEDPIFFEGDNSWSLIFLGSIASRICNRYKKPVFLFRKGEKESPGTVRTPPGIDGVKAMIACSKFLETYGGHPQAGGFRVKNENLGKFKKCLIKYFKPRYS
;
A
#
# COMPACT_ATOMS: atom_id res chain seq x y z
N MET A 1 15.18 -53.77 -57.03
CA MET A 1 16.58 -53.63 -57.40
C MET A 1 17.22 -52.87 -56.29
N GLU A 2 17.76 -53.61 -55.41
CA GLU A 2 19.24 -53.77 -55.17
C GLU A 2 19.87 -52.47 -54.74
N SER A 3 20.67 -52.34 -53.73
CA SER A 3 21.29 -53.32 -52.80
C SER A 3 22.21 -52.53 -51.87
N VAL A 4 22.31 -53.02 -50.68
CA VAL A 4 23.54 -53.34 -49.94
C VAL A 4 24.27 -52.27 -49.14
N ASN A 5 24.27 -52.47 -47.83
CA ASN A 5 25.20 -52.21 -46.73
C ASN A 5 26.61 -52.80 -47.06
N PRO A 6 27.70 -52.62 -46.32
CA PRO A 6 27.87 -52.44 -44.88
C PRO A 6 29.18 -51.72 -44.38
N HIS A 7 29.29 -51.67 -43.04
CA HIS A 7 30.48 -51.67 -42.13
C HIS A 7 31.42 -50.45 -42.08
N THR A 8 31.64 -49.92 -40.87
CA THR A 8 32.65 -50.45 -39.91
C THR A 8 32.58 -49.81 -38.54
N ARG A 9 32.89 -50.62 -37.55
CA ARG A 9 33.03 -50.33 -36.12
C ARG A 9 34.26 -49.46 -35.81
N THR A 10 34.12 -48.56 -34.76
CA THR A 10 35.20 -48.46 -33.76
C THR A 10 34.60 -48.11 -32.39
N ARG A 11 35.00 -48.86 -31.38
CA ARG A 11 34.76 -48.74 -29.97
C ARG A 11 35.69 -47.67 -29.36
N THR A 12 35.16 -46.81 -28.45
CA THR A 12 35.97 -46.40 -27.29
C THR A 12 35.08 -46.01 -26.12
N LYS A 13 35.17 -46.78 -25.09
CA LYS A 13 35.32 -46.60 -23.63
C LYS A 13 34.53 -45.48 -22.90
N ASN A 14 33.67 -46.03 -22.01
CA ASN A 14 33.49 -45.65 -20.60
C ASN A 14 33.34 -44.15 -20.21
N GLN A 15 32.10 -43.78 -19.84
CA GLN A 15 31.91 -42.96 -18.65
C GLN A 15 30.64 -43.40 -17.89
N LYS A 16 30.87 -43.90 -16.68
CA LYS A 16 29.85 -44.18 -15.66
C LYS A 16 29.22 -42.86 -15.21
N ILE A 17 27.98 -42.61 -15.59
CA ILE A 17 27.17 -41.56 -14.97
C ILE A 17 26.43 -42.15 -13.79
N LEU A 18 26.86 -41.79 -12.61
CA LEU A 18 26.23 -42.09 -11.33
C LEU A 18 24.82 -41.45 -11.29
N ARG A 19 23.81 -42.32 -11.35
CA ARG A 19 22.44 -41.94 -10.95
C ARG A 19 22.41 -41.63 -9.44
N ARG A 20 22.49 -40.38 -9.05
CA ARG A 20 22.07 -39.93 -7.72
C ARG A 20 20.55 -39.87 -7.70
N ARG A 21 19.94 -40.81 -7.04
CA ARG A 21 18.53 -40.78 -6.59
C ARG A 21 18.40 -39.61 -5.64
N SER A 22 17.68 -38.54 -6.02
CA SER A 22 17.21 -37.52 -5.10
C SER A 22 16.14 -38.12 -4.20
N ARG A 23 16.49 -38.39 -2.96
CA ARG A 23 15.51 -38.64 -1.89
C ARG A 23 14.81 -37.34 -1.62
N SER A 24 13.55 -37.23 -1.94
CA SER A 24 12.65 -36.17 -1.43
C SER A 24 12.51 -36.37 0.06
N SER A 25 13.10 -35.48 0.85
CA SER A 25 12.83 -35.33 2.28
C SER A 25 11.49 -34.62 2.46
N PRO A 26 10.67 -34.99 3.45
CA PRO A 26 9.42 -34.30 3.73
C PRO A 26 9.70 -32.88 4.21
N LEU A 27 9.07 -31.89 3.55
CA LEU A 27 9.05 -30.49 3.96
C LEU A 27 8.36 -30.38 5.33
N THR A 28 9.15 -30.39 6.38
CA THR A 28 8.68 -29.99 7.69
C THR A 28 8.39 -28.50 7.67
N THR A 29 7.14 -28.15 7.84
CA THR A 29 6.62 -26.81 8.07
C THR A 29 7.29 -26.22 9.32
N LYS A 30 8.42 -25.55 9.15
CA LYS A 30 9.00 -24.73 10.24
C LYS A 30 8.25 -23.41 10.29
N LEU A 31 7.41 -23.25 11.31
CA LEU A 31 6.82 -21.99 11.70
C LEU A 31 7.87 -20.86 11.64
N TRP A 32 7.48 -19.76 11.04
CA TRP A 32 8.30 -18.54 10.88
C TRP A 32 8.78 -17.93 12.22
N CYS A 33 8.34 -18.49 13.34
CA CYS A 33 8.77 -18.15 14.71
C CYS A 33 9.92 -19.00 15.25
N GLY A 34 10.62 -19.84 14.49
CA GLY A 34 11.53 -20.78 15.10
C GLY A 34 12.63 -21.38 14.23
N GLY A 35 13.53 -20.58 13.68
CA GLY A 35 14.87 -21.09 13.36
C GLY A 35 15.67 -21.30 14.64
N SER A 36 15.92 -22.54 15.05
CA SER A 36 16.87 -22.86 16.12
C SER A 36 18.28 -22.55 15.63
N PHE A 37 18.78 -21.36 15.96
CA PHE A 37 20.20 -21.04 15.96
C PHE A 37 20.68 -20.98 17.40
N GLY A 38 21.95 -21.41 17.60
CA GLY A 38 22.59 -21.64 18.86
C GLY A 38 22.46 -20.52 19.90
N VAL A 39 22.62 -20.91 21.12
CA VAL A 39 22.62 -20.12 22.36
C VAL A 39 23.35 -18.79 22.17
N GLY A 40 22.64 -17.66 22.32
CA GLY A 40 23.29 -16.36 22.56
C GLY A 40 22.94 -15.18 21.63
N VAL A 41 22.21 -15.35 20.50
CA VAL A 41 21.85 -14.20 19.65
C VAL A 41 20.54 -13.60 20.14
N LYS A 42 20.57 -12.40 20.73
CA LYS A 42 19.38 -11.59 20.96
C LYS A 42 18.67 -11.41 19.61
N ARG A 43 17.48 -12.01 19.44
CA ARG A 43 16.66 -11.75 18.26
C ARG A 43 16.30 -10.26 18.24
N GLU A 44 16.74 -9.58 17.21
CA GLU A 44 16.29 -8.21 16.97
C GLU A 44 14.81 -8.23 16.69
N GLU A 45 14.06 -7.37 17.37
CA GLU A 45 12.61 -7.27 17.27
C GLU A 45 12.22 -5.87 16.78
N ILE A 46 11.16 -5.79 15.99
CA ILE A 46 10.60 -4.48 15.61
C ILE A 46 10.18 -3.76 16.89
N LYS A 47 10.68 -2.56 17.04
CA LYS A 47 10.46 -1.75 18.25
C LYS A 47 8.97 -1.57 18.53
N ASN A 48 8.59 -1.75 19.76
CA ASN A 48 7.23 -1.64 20.29
C ASN A 48 6.23 -2.73 19.83
N LEU A 49 6.59 -3.67 18.96
CA LEU A 49 5.65 -4.67 18.44
C LEU A 49 5.03 -5.50 19.58
N LYS A 50 5.84 -6.03 20.49
CA LYS A 50 5.35 -6.74 21.69
C LYS A 50 4.58 -5.84 22.66
N LYS A 51 4.99 -4.57 22.79
CA LYS A 51 4.27 -3.60 23.62
C LYS A 51 2.86 -3.35 23.11
N ALA A 52 2.70 -3.21 21.79
CA ALA A 52 1.40 -3.07 21.16
C ALA A 52 0.54 -4.34 21.33
N ALA A 53 1.13 -5.53 21.12
CA ALA A 53 0.44 -6.79 21.37
C ALA A 53 -0.08 -6.88 22.81
N GLY A 54 0.74 -6.61 23.81
CA GLY A 54 0.34 -6.59 25.22
C GLY A 54 -0.77 -5.59 25.50
N ARG A 55 -0.74 -4.40 24.87
CA ARG A 55 -1.78 -3.37 25.05
C ARG A 55 -3.12 -3.79 24.42
N ILE A 56 -3.08 -4.39 23.24
CA ILE A 56 -4.29 -4.91 22.57
C ILE A 56 -4.89 -6.07 23.36
N LEU A 57 -4.07 -7.01 23.84
CA LEU A 57 -4.55 -8.12 24.70
C LEU A 57 -5.21 -7.59 25.99
N LYS A 58 -4.63 -6.55 26.61
CA LYS A 58 -5.22 -5.89 27.77
C LYS A 58 -6.59 -5.27 27.44
N ALA A 59 -6.72 -4.61 26.29
CA ALA A 59 -7.98 -4.03 25.84
C ALA A 59 -9.05 -5.12 25.63
N ILE A 60 -8.70 -6.23 24.98
CA ILE A 60 -9.60 -7.38 24.81
C ILE A 60 -10.04 -7.94 26.15
N LYS A 61 -9.10 -8.19 27.08
CA LYS A 61 -9.38 -8.72 28.41
C LYS A 61 -10.32 -7.82 29.21
N ASN A 62 -10.11 -6.51 29.13
CA ASN A 62 -10.87 -5.50 29.85
C ASN A 62 -12.18 -5.09 29.12
N LYS A 63 -12.45 -5.65 27.92
CA LYS A 63 -13.59 -5.29 27.07
C LYS A 63 -13.64 -3.79 26.75
N GLU A 64 -12.44 -3.18 26.58
CA GLU A 64 -12.33 -1.79 26.17
C GLU A 64 -12.84 -1.63 24.72
N LYS A 65 -13.41 -0.47 24.38
CA LYS A 65 -13.73 -0.15 22.99
C LYS A 65 -12.45 -0.07 22.18
N ILE A 66 -12.41 -0.75 21.05
CA ILE A 66 -11.28 -0.72 20.09
C ILE A 66 -11.78 -0.13 18.79
N ILE A 67 -11.13 0.91 18.32
CA ILE A 67 -11.37 1.56 17.04
C ILE A 67 -10.23 1.19 16.11
N LEU A 68 -10.53 0.76 14.88
CA LEU A 68 -9.55 0.56 13.83
C LEU A 68 -9.73 1.63 12.76
N TYR A 69 -8.70 2.41 12.53
CA TYR A 69 -8.63 3.45 11.52
C TYR A 69 -7.55 3.06 10.51
N GLY A 70 -7.91 2.91 9.25
CA GLY A 70 -6.96 2.54 8.19
C GLY A 70 -6.91 3.59 7.10
N ASP A 71 -5.78 3.70 6.40
CA ASP A 71 -5.79 4.40 5.13
C ASP A 71 -6.69 3.69 4.12
N ALA A 72 -7.26 4.43 3.17
CA ALA A 72 -8.31 3.92 2.27
C ALA A 72 -7.78 3.17 1.04
N ASP A 73 -6.50 2.84 0.99
CA ASP A 73 -5.94 1.98 -0.05
C ASP A 73 -5.94 0.49 0.36
N LEU A 74 -5.28 -0.35 -0.45
CA LEU A 74 -5.27 -1.79 -0.19
C LEU A 74 -4.39 -2.15 1.02
N ASP A 75 -3.30 -1.42 1.28
CA ASP A 75 -2.43 -1.72 2.42
C ASP A 75 -3.12 -1.40 3.75
N GLY A 76 -3.68 -0.20 3.89
CA GLY A 76 -4.47 0.17 5.06
C GLY A 76 -5.72 -0.71 5.24
N THR A 77 -6.44 -1.01 4.14
CA THR A 77 -7.62 -1.90 4.15
C THR A 77 -7.27 -3.30 4.67
N VAL A 78 -6.22 -3.90 4.14
CA VAL A 78 -5.76 -5.24 4.54
C VAL A 78 -5.25 -5.24 5.98
N SER A 79 -4.51 -4.22 6.38
CA SER A 79 -4.05 -4.05 7.76
C SER A 79 -5.20 -4.07 8.75
N VAL A 80 -6.28 -3.34 8.45
CA VAL A 80 -7.50 -3.33 9.27
C VAL A 80 -8.15 -4.71 9.31
N ILE A 81 -8.27 -5.42 8.17
CA ILE A 81 -8.87 -6.76 8.11
C ILE A 81 -8.09 -7.75 8.97
N ILE A 82 -6.76 -7.84 8.79
CA ILE A 82 -5.90 -8.75 9.56
C ILE A 82 -6.04 -8.48 11.06
N LEU A 83 -5.97 -7.22 11.50
CA LEU A 83 -6.05 -6.89 12.92
C LEU A 83 -7.45 -7.15 13.48
N LYS A 84 -8.53 -6.81 12.75
CA LYS A 84 -9.90 -7.06 13.16
C LYS A 84 -10.17 -8.56 13.35
N GLU A 85 -9.76 -9.38 12.40
CA GLU A 85 -9.93 -10.83 12.47
C GLU A 85 -9.06 -11.44 13.57
N THR A 86 -7.85 -10.92 13.81
CA THR A 86 -7.00 -11.28 14.94
C THR A 86 -7.71 -11.01 16.28
N ILE A 87 -8.25 -9.79 16.46
CA ILE A 87 -9.00 -9.42 17.67
C ILE A 87 -10.20 -10.33 17.87
N LYS A 88 -10.96 -10.62 16.80
CA LYS A 88 -12.13 -11.52 16.84
C LYS A 88 -11.72 -12.94 17.25
N ASN A 89 -10.64 -13.50 16.71
CA ASN A 89 -10.13 -14.83 17.06
C ASN A 89 -9.63 -14.93 18.51
N LEU A 90 -9.30 -13.79 19.12
CA LEU A 90 -8.96 -13.69 20.54
C LEU A 90 -10.18 -13.47 21.45
N GLY A 91 -11.39 -13.44 20.89
CA GLY A 91 -12.63 -13.19 21.63
C GLY A 91 -12.90 -11.72 21.92
N GLY A 92 -12.16 -10.81 21.28
CA GLY A 92 -12.38 -9.37 21.36
C GLY A 92 -13.38 -8.87 20.31
N GLN A 93 -13.78 -7.61 20.46
CA GLN A 93 -14.67 -6.92 19.52
C GLN A 93 -14.09 -5.57 19.12
N VAL A 94 -14.23 -5.22 17.86
CA VAL A 94 -13.93 -3.90 17.30
C VAL A 94 -15.21 -3.08 17.31
N ALA A 95 -15.20 -1.94 17.99
CA ALA A 95 -16.37 -1.08 18.13
C ALA A 95 -16.73 -0.39 16.79
N VAL A 96 -15.71 0.06 16.05
CA VAL A 96 -15.89 0.69 14.75
C VAL A 96 -14.64 0.53 13.91
N VAL A 97 -14.83 0.40 12.59
CA VAL A 97 -13.81 0.49 11.55
C VAL A 97 -14.07 1.76 10.76
N TYR A 98 -13.02 2.54 10.48
CA TYR A 98 -13.11 3.78 9.75
C TYR A 98 -12.00 3.89 8.71
N PHE A 99 -12.36 4.27 7.49
CA PHE A 99 -11.45 4.67 6.44
C PHE A 99 -11.85 6.07 5.97
N PRO A 100 -10.92 7.04 5.91
CA PRO A 100 -11.22 8.38 5.41
C PRO A 100 -11.53 8.37 3.92
N ASP A 101 -12.40 9.27 3.46
CA ASP A 101 -12.52 9.55 2.04
C ASP A 101 -11.35 10.42 1.59
N ARG A 102 -10.46 9.86 0.76
CA ARG A 102 -9.25 10.58 0.32
C ARG A 102 -9.54 11.83 -0.52
N GLU A 103 -10.70 11.91 -1.18
CA GLU A 103 -11.08 13.09 -1.98
C GLU A 103 -11.63 14.22 -1.10
N GLU A 104 -12.44 13.87 -0.11
CA GLU A 104 -13.12 14.85 0.75
C GLU A 104 -12.33 15.15 2.01
N GLU A 105 -11.80 14.12 2.67
CA GLU A 105 -11.15 14.20 3.97
C GLU A 105 -9.61 14.25 3.87
N GLY A 106 -9.03 13.79 2.75
CA GLY A 106 -7.57 13.74 2.53
C GLY A 106 -6.92 12.49 3.11
N TYR A 107 -5.58 12.52 3.21
CA TYR A 107 -4.75 11.42 3.70
C TYR A 107 -4.48 11.55 5.21
N GLY A 108 -4.46 10.41 5.90
CA GLY A 108 -4.12 10.32 7.31
C GLY A 108 -5.28 10.62 8.25
N ILE A 109 -4.99 10.78 9.54
CA ILE A 109 -5.99 11.16 10.54
C ILE A 109 -6.45 12.59 10.25
N ASN A 110 -7.74 12.82 10.22
CA ASN A 110 -8.33 14.12 9.97
C ASN A 110 -9.32 14.51 11.06
N LYS A 111 -9.73 15.77 11.06
CA LYS A 111 -10.60 16.32 12.10
C LYS A 111 -12.03 15.81 11.99
N GLU A 112 -12.50 15.65 10.76
CA GLU A 112 -13.85 15.15 10.44
C GLU A 112 -14.04 13.72 10.97
N ALA A 113 -13.06 12.85 10.75
CA ALA A 113 -13.04 11.51 11.32
C ALA A 113 -13.01 11.51 12.84
N LEU A 114 -12.21 12.39 13.46
CA LEU A 114 -12.16 12.50 14.93
C LEU A 114 -13.49 13.00 15.50
N ASP A 115 -14.16 13.93 14.84
CA ASP A 115 -15.50 14.41 15.23
C ASP A 115 -16.55 13.30 15.11
N TYR A 116 -16.48 12.43 14.10
CA TYR A 116 -17.34 11.26 13.97
C TYR A 116 -17.06 10.22 15.07
N LEU A 117 -15.79 9.99 15.40
CA LEU A 117 -15.37 8.94 16.33
C LEU A 117 -15.46 9.33 17.81
N LYS A 118 -15.61 10.61 18.17
CA LYS A 118 -15.55 11.10 19.56
C LYS A 118 -16.52 10.43 20.52
N ASP A 119 -17.70 10.01 20.05
CA ASP A 119 -18.71 9.37 20.87
C ASP A 119 -18.33 7.93 21.30
N TYR A 120 -17.28 7.39 20.72
CA TYR A 120 -16.69 6.12 21.14
C TYR A 120 -15.70 6.26 22.30
N ALA A 121 -15.27 7.48 22.65
CA ALA A 121 -14.32 7.70 23.74
C ALA A 121 -14.93 7.33 25.13
N PRO A 122 -14.13 6.82 26.06
CA PRO A 122 -12.72 6.44 25.91
C PRO A 122 -12.56 5.14 25.11
N ALA A 123 -11.49 5.05 24.28
CA ALA A 123 -11.23 3.88 23.46
C ALA A 123 -9.73 3.69 23.16
N LEU A 124 -9.35 2.47 22.83
CA LEU A 124 -8.08 2.19 22.16
C LEU A 124 -8.22 2.46 20.67
N PHE A 125 -7.53 3.48 20.17
CA PHE A 125 -7.57 3.92 18.79
C PHE A 125 -6.33 3.42 18.07
N VAL A 126 -6.49 2.41 17.20
CA VAL A 126 -5.41 1.80 16.44
C VAL A 126 -5.45 2.34 15.00
N VAL A 127 -4.40 3.04 14.63
CA VAL A 127 -4.23 3.68 13.33
C VAL A 127 -3.26 2.84 12.51
N LEU A 128 -3.65 2.48 11.28
CA LEU A 128 -2.95 1.55 10.41
C LEU A 128 -2.65 2.22 9.07
N ASP A 129 -1.41 2.11 8.62
CA ASP A 129 -0.91 2.62 7.35
C ASP A 129 -0.97 4.15 7.20
N CYS A 130 -1.06 4.84 8.30
CA CYS A 130 -0.99 6.30 8.38
C CYS A 130 -0.75 6.73 9.83
N GLY A 131 -0.64 8.04 10.04
CA GLY A 131 -0.58 8.61 11.38
C GLY A 131 0.79 9.12 11.79
N ILE A 132 1.88 8.65 11.17
CA ILE A 132 3.24 9.05 11.55
C ILE A 132 3.49 10.55 11.35
N GLY A 133 2.79 11.18 10.42
CA GLY A 133 2.85 12.61 10.14
C GLY A 133 1.77 13.46 10.83
N ASN A 134 0.81 12.85 11.54
CA ASN A 134 -0.39 13.53 12.06
C ASN A 134 -0.21 14.06 13.48
N PHE A 135 0.65 15.05 13.67
CA PHE A 135 1.00 15.58 15.00
C PHE A 135 -0.16 16.28 15.72
N ALA A 136 -0.90 17.12 15.00
CA ALA A 136 -2.01 17.91 15.55
C ALA A 136 -3.20 17.00 15.84
N GLU A 137 -3.53 16.11 14.92
CA GLU A 137 -4.66 15.19 15.00
C GLU A 137 -4.46 14.15 16.11
N VAL A 138 -3.25 13.60 16.26
CA VAL A 138 -2.91 12.70 17.38
C VAL A 138 -3.04 13.43 18.73
N LYS A 139 -2.62 14.70 18.81
CA LYS A 139 -2.82 15.49 20.03
C LYS A 139 -4.31 15.77 20.31
N LEU A 140 -5.10 16.02 19.27
CA LEU A 140 -6.55 16.20 19.38
C LEU A 140 -7.24 14.89 19.83
N ALA A 141 -6.92 13.77 19.20
CA ALA A 141 -7.44 12.45 19.53
C ALA A 141 -7.19 12.09 21.00
N LYS A 142 -5.99 12.41 21.53
CA LYS A 142 -5.72 12.25 22.97
C LYS A 142 -6.59 13.14 23.86
N LYS A 143 -6.88 14.37 23.46
CA LYS A 143 -7.77 15.26 24.22
C LYS A 143 -9.21 14.76 24.23
N ILE A 144 -9.65 14.09 23.17
CA ILE A 144 -10.96 13.42 23.08
C ILE A 144 -11.04 12.23 24.07
N GLY A 145 -9.90 11.66 24.46
CA GLY A 145 -9.85 10.51 25.38
C GLY A 145 -9.43 9.21 24.75
N PHE A 146 -8.84 9.25 23.55
CA PHE A 146 -8.28 8.08 22.89
C PHE A 146 -6.86 7.76 23.36
N GLU A 147 -6.57 6.47 23.60
CA GLU A 147 -5.21 5.95 23.68
C GLU A 147 -4.82 5.44 22.32
N ILE A 148 -3.69 5.93 21.75
CA ILE A 148 -3.38 5.77 20.35
C ILE A 148 -2.22 4.80 20.14
N ILE A 149 -2.44 3.80 19.27
CA ILE A 149 -1.39 2.96 18.68
C ILE A 149 -1.31 3.30 17.20
N ILE A 150 -0.11 3.58 16.68
CA ILE A 150 0.16 3.78 15.25
C ILE A 150 0.97 2.59 14.75
N ILE A 151 0.54 1.99 13.64
CA ILE A 151 1.24 0.95 12.89
C ILE A 151 1.42 1.51 11.47
N ASP A 152 2.62 1.99 11.18
CA ASP A 152 2.92 2.74 9.97
C ASP A 152 4.30 2.33 9.44
N HIS A 153 4.59 2.65 8.19
CA HIS A 153 5.85 2.33 7.53
C HIS A 153 6.40 3.50 6.69
N HIS A 154 5.70 4.63 6.70
CA HIS A 154 6.09 5.81 5.95
C HIS A 154 7.35 6.49 6.54
N GLU A 155 8.00 7.35 5.73
CA GLU A 155 9.19 8.07 6.15
C GLU A 155 8.90 9.06 7.30
N ILE A 156 9.73 9.02 8.32
CA ILE A 156 9.60 9.87 9.49
C ILE A 156 10.30 11.21 9.21
N LEU A 157 9.52 12.25 8.94
CA LEU A 157 10.02 13.57 8.67
C LEU A 157 10.18 14.37 9.99
N GLY A 158 11.24 14.09 10.73
CA GLY A 158 11.57 14.83 11.96
C GLY A 158 11.15 14.14 13.25
N LYS A 159 10.14 14.69 13.97
CA LYS A 159 9.68 14.17 15.26
C LYS A 159 8.57 13.12 15.06
N LEU A 160 8.39 12.26 16.04
CA LEU A 160 7.25 11.34 16.11
C LEU A 160 6.04 12.03 16.74
N PRO A 161 4.81 11.70 16.33
CA PRO A 161 3.60 12.17 17.00
C PRO A 161 3.51 11.61 18.43
N SER A 162 2.73 12.26 19.29
CA SER A 162 2.62 11.90 20.73
C SER A 162 1.69 10.70 20.99
N ALA A 163 1.67 9.70 20.10
CA ALA A 163 0.93 8.46 20.30
C ALA A 163 1.51 7.63 21.47
N SER A 164 0.71 6.77 22.07
CA SER A 164 1.11 5.92 23.21
C SER A 164 2.09 4.85 22.80
N ILE A 165 1.92 4.29 21.60
CA ILE A 165 2.76 3.28 21.00
C ILE A 165 2.86 3.56 19.50
N ILE A 166 4.08 3.49 18.95
CA ILE A 166 4.34 3.61 17.52
C ILE A 166 5.15 2.39 17.09
N ILE A 167 4.64 1.67 16.09
CA ILE A 167 5.33 0.60 15.37
C ILE A 167 5.67 1.17 14.00
N ASP A 168 6.94 1.38 13.76
CA ASP A 168 7.51 1.76 12.48
C ASP A 168 8.98 1.34 12.47
N PRO A 169 9.41 0.43 11.61
CA PRO A 169 10.79 -0.03 11.57
C PRO A 169 11.82 1.08 11.27
N LYS A 170 11.38 2.19 10.68
CA LYS A 170 12.22 3.35 10.35
C LYS A 170 12.42 4.31 11.54
N GLN A 171 11.72 4.09 12.67
CA GLN A 171 11.83 4.95 13.84
C GLN A 171 13.21 4.84 14.51
N LYS A 172 13.71 5.95 15.07
CA LYS A 172 14.98 5.99 15.78
C LYS A 172 15.01 4.97 16.93
N GLY A 173 16.09 4.16 16.97
CA GLY A 173 16.29 3.12 17.98
C GLY A 173 15.50 1.83 17.70
N ASP A 174 14.97 1.65 16.51
CA ASP A 174 14.58 0.35 16.00
C ASP A 174 15.80 -0.33 15.35
N ASN A 175 16.18 -1.51 15.85
CA ASN A 175 17.35 -2.27 15.39
C ASN A 175 16.94 -3.45 14.49
N TYR A 176 15.66 -3.58 14.11
CA TYR A 176 15.22 -4.65 13.22
C TYR A 176 15.92 -4.50 11.85
N PRO A 177 16.51 -5.56 11.29
CA PRO A 177 17.37 -5.42 10.11
C PRO A 177 16.62 -5.05 8.84
N PHE A 178 15.35 -5.45 8.72
CA PHE A 178 14.52 -5.15 7.56
C PHE A 178 13.56 -4.01 7.87
N LYS A 179 13.56 -2.96 7.01
CA LYS A 179 12.80 -1.72 7.24
C LYS A 179 11.64 -1.50 6.27
N ASP A 180 11.66 -2.16 5.13
CA ASP A 180 10.80 -1.86 3.99
C ASP A 180 9.52 -2.72 3.99
N PHE A 181 8.87 -2.85 5.14
CA PHE A 181 7.55 -3.50 5.20
C PHE A 181 6.46 -2.56 4.70
N ALA A 182 5.39 -3.14 4.14
CA ALA A 182 4.08 -2.53 4.10
C ALA A 182 3.42 -2.59 5.49
N ALA A 183 2.43 -1.75 5.77
CA ALA A 183 1.70 -1.79 7.04
C ALA A 183 1.00 -3.13 7.28
N ALA A 184 0.49 -3.77 6.21
CA ALA A 184 -0.08 -5.12 6.28
C ALA A 184 0.96 -6.17 6.70
N GLY A 185 2.20 -6.06 6.25
CA GLY A 185 3.30 -6.92 6.68
C GLY A 185 3.60 -6.77 8.17
N LEU A 186 3.62 -5.54 8.68
CA LEU A 186 3.79 -5.24 10.11
C LEU A 186 2.61 -5.76 10.95
N THR A 187 1.40 -5.56 10.44
CA THR A 187 0.17 -6.03 11.10
C THR A 187 0.09 -7.56 11.12
N TYR A 188 0.53 -8.22 10.04
CA TYR A 188 0.67 -9.69 10.01
C TYR A 188 1.67 -10.19 11.08
N LYS A 189 2.84 -9.55 11.21
CA LYS A 189 3.78 -9.89 12.30
C LYS A 189 3.19 -9.67 13.69
N LEU A 190 2.43 -8.60 13.88
CA LEU A 190 1.71 -8.33 15.12
C LEU A 190 0.66 -9.41 15.40
N SER A 191 -0.10 -9.84 14.38
CA SER A 191 -1.10 -10.90 14.50
C SER A 191 -0.50 -12.24 14.93
N GLN A 192 0.69 -12.58 14.40
CA GLN A 192 1.43 -13.78 14.81
C GLN A 192 1.80 -13.75 16.29
N ILE A 193 2.22 -12.58 16.83
CA ILE A 193 2.51 -12.43 18.26
C ILE A 193 1.23 -12.52 19.10
N LEU A 194 0.15 -11.89 18.65
CA LEU A 194 -1.13 -11.87 19.35
C LEU A 194 -1.78 -13.26 19.45
N LEU A 195 -1.77 -14.00 18.34
CA LEU A 195 -2.39 -15.32 18.25
C LEU A 195 -1.50 -16.44 18.77
N GLU A 196 -0.18 -16.29 18.66
CA GLU A 196 0.82 -17.32 19.06
C GLU A 196 0.42 -18.73 18.56
N LYS A 197 0.19 -19.66 19.50
CA LYS A 197 -0.23 -21.05 19.18
C LYS A 197 -1.69 -21.18 18.72
N LYS A 198 -2.48 -20.12 18.77
CA LYS A 198 -3.89 -20.13 18.35
C LYS A 198 -4.07 -19.90 16.85
N ILE A 199 -3.03 -19.45 16.16
CA ILE A 199 -3.09 -19.28 14.72
C ILE A 199 -3.14 -20.65 14.03
N THR A 200 -4.20 -20.92 13.27
CA THR A 200 -4.31 -22.12 12.43
C THR A 200 -3.61 -21.90 11.10
N ASP A 201 -3.19 -22.98 10.43
CA ASP A 201 -2.58 -22.89 9.10
C ASP A 201 -3.50 -22.17 8.10
N ALA A 202 -4.81 -22.46 8.16
CA ALA A 202 -5.79 -21.79 7.31
C ALA A 202 -5.82 -20.27 7.53
N LEU A 203 -5.88 -19.82 8.78
CA LEU A 203 -5.89 -18.39 9.12
C LEU A 203 -4.54 -17.72 8.78
N ASN A 204 -3.44 -18.42 9.02
CA ASN A 204 -2.12 -17.92 8.68
C ASN A 204 -1.95 -17.74 7.17
N ASN A 205 -2.41 -18.70 6.37
CA ASN A 205 -2.37 -18.63 4.90
C ASN A 205 -3.24 -17.50 4.38
N ASP A 206 -4.44 -17.33 4.91
CA ASP A 206 -5.34 -16.22 4.56
C ASP A 206 -4.70 -14.86 4.84
N PHE A 207 -4.07 -14.69 6.00
CA PHE A 207 -3.36 -13.45 6.33
C PHE A 207 -2.13 -13.23 5.43
N LEU A 208 -1.42 -14.29 5.06
CA LEU A 208 -0.30 -14.22 4.10
C LEU A 208 -0.76 -13.80 2.71
N GLU A 209 -1.88 -14.33 2.21
CA GLU A 209 -2.47 -13.93 0.92
C GLU A 209 -2.77 -12.43 0.90
N LEU A 210 -3.45 -11.96 1.93
CA LEU A 210 -3.81 -10.55 2.07
C LEU A 210 -2.55 -9.66 2.16
N ALA A 211 -1.61 -10.00 3.04
CA ALA A 211 -0.40 -9.22 3.23
C ALA A 211 0.49 -9.22 1.98
N ALA A 212 0.52 -10.31 1.21
CA ALA A 212 1.24 -10.36 -0.07
C ALA A 212 0.65 -9.41 -1.11
N LEU A 213 -0.69 -9.42 -1.27
CA LEU A 213 -1.38 -8.51 -2.18
C LEU A 213 -1.17 -7.04 -1.80
N ALA A 214 -1.26 -6.71 -0.50
CA ALA A 214 -1.01 -5.36 0.01
C ALA A 214 0.44 -4.91 -0.22
N THR A 215 1.43 -5.75 0.10
CA THR A 215 2.86 -5.46 -0.10
C THR A 215 3.20 -5.20 -1.58
N ILE A 216 2.54 -5.94 -2.50
CA ILE A 216 2.70 -5.71 -3.95
C ILE A 216 2.01 -4.42 -4.38
N ALA A 217 0.81 -4.16 -3.86
CA ALA A 217 0.00 -2.97 -4.19
C ALA A 217 0.69 -1.68 -3.78
N ASP A 218 1.33 -1.67 -2.61
CA ASP A 218 2.09 -0.55 -2.09
C ASP A 218 3.51 -0.45 -2.68
N MET A 219 3.82 -1.27 -3.69
CA MET A 219 5.08 -1.26 -4.43
C MET A 219 6.34 -1.43 -3.56
N MET A 220 6.21 -2.12 -2.42
CA MET A 220 7.34 -2.38 -1.55
C MET A 220 8.43 -3.22 -2.25
N PRO A 221 9.71 -3.01 -1.90
CA PRO A 221 10.82 -3.76 -2.48
C PRO A 221 10.63 -5.28 -2.29
N ARG A 222 10.70 -6.05 -3.38
CA ARG A 222 10.55 -7.52 -3.37
C ARG A 222 11.84 -8.23 -2.99
N VAL A 223 12.41 -7.85 -1.84
CA VAL A 223 13.65 -8.40 -1.30
C VAL A 223 13.46 -8.78 0.17
N GLY A 224 14.38 -9.55 0.74
CA GLY A 224 14.35 -9.93 2.15
C GLY A 224 13.01 -10.54 2.56
N GLU A 225 12.45 -10.09 3.67
CA GLU A 225 11.20 -10.64 4.22
C GLU A 225 9.98 -10.40 3.34
N ASN A 226 9.94 -9.31 2.58
CA ASN A 226 8.85 -9.07 1.63
C ASN A 226 8.83 -10.13 0.51
N LYS A 227 10.01 -10.56 0.03
CA LYS A 227 10.09 -11.63 -0.96
C LYS A 227 9.47 -12.92 -0.42
N ASP A 228 9.87 -13.34 0.78
CA ASP A 228 9.36 -14.56 1.40
C ASP A 228 7.85 -14.47 1.67
N LEU A 229 7.37 -13.31 2.13
CA LEU A 229 5.96 -13.05 2.40
C LEU A 229 5.14 -13.14 1.10
N ILE A 230 5.60 -12.49 0.03
CA ILE A 230 4.94 -12.49 -1.27
C ILE A 230 4.92 -13.91 -1.86
N GLU A 231 6.06 -14.60 -1.90
CA GLU A 231 6.13 -15.96 -2.47
C GLU A 231 5.20 -16.94 -1.74
N LYS A 232 5.19 -16.91 -0.40
CA LYS A 232 4.30 -17.75 0.40
C LYS A 232 2.84 -17.38 0.23
N GLY A 233 2.49 -16.09 0.31
CA GLY A 233 1.11 -15.65 0.18
C GLY A 233 0.53 -15.92 -1.21
N LEU A 234 1.32 -15.74 -2.27
CA LEU A 234 0.86 -16.06 -3.62
C LEU A 234 0.72 -17.58 -3.85
N SER A 235 1.55 -18.40 -3.20
CA SER A 235 1.43 -19.87 -3.34
C SER A 235 0.14 -20.44 -2.73
N THR A 236 -0.46 -19.73 -1.76
CA THR A 236 -1.72 -20.15 -1.12
C THR A 236 -2.95 -19.55 -1.80
N LEU A 237 -2.79 -18.46 -2.55
CA LEU A 237 -3.88 -17.71 -3.21
C LEU A 237 -4.70 -18.58 -4.18
N GLU A 238 -4.09 -19.58 -4.84
CA GLU A 238 -4.79 -20.52 -5.71
C GLU A 238 -5.88 -21.31 -4.97
N ASN A 239 -5.68 -21.58 -3.69
CA ASN A 239 -6.57 -22.35 -2.85
C ASN A 239 -7.24 -21.48 -1.77
N THR A 240 -7.34 -20.17 -2.01
CA THR A 240 -7.97 -19.25 -1.07
C THR A 240 -9.40 -19.68 -0.73
N PHE A 241 -9.73 -19.66 0.56
CA PHE A 241 -11.09 -19.86 1.01
C PHE A 241 -11.89 -18.56 1.15
N ARG A 242 -11.22 -17.41 1.05
CA ARG A 242 -11.85 -16.09 1.17
C ARG A 242 -12.75 -15.79 -0.03
N PRO A 243 -14.09 -15.66 0.13
CA PRO A 243 -14.99 -15.44 -1.00
C PRO A 243 -14.60 -14.24 -1.86
N GLY A 244 -14.16 -13.13 -1.23
CA GLY A 244 -13.74 -11.91 -1.92
C GLY A 244 -12.49 -12.03 -2.78
N LEU A 245 -11.67 -13.07 -2.57
CA LEU A 245 -10.51 -13.39 -3.44
C LEU A 245 -10.86 -14.53 -4.41
N ARG A 246 -11.60 -15.55 -3.94
CA ARG A 246 -11.96 -16.71 -4.75
C ARG A 246 -12.77 -16.32 -5.99
N VAL A 247 -13.61 -15.30 -5.91
CA VAL A 247 -14.42 -14.81 -7.03
C VAL A 247 -13.59 -14.42 -8.26
N PHE A 248 -12.35 -13.95 -8.07
CA PHE A 248 -11.48 -13.57 -9.18
C PHE A 248 -11.01 -14.77 -10.01
N ARG A 249 -10.96 -15.98 -9.45
CA ARG A 249 -10.69 -17.20 -10.22
C ARG A 249 -11.77 -17.46 -11.26
N HIS A 250 -13.04 -17.23 -10.89
CA HIS A 250 -14.17 -17.41 -11.83
C HIS A 250 -14.29 -16.27 -12.83
N ILE A 251 -13.79 -15.07 -12.49
CA ILE A 251 -13.80 -13.92 -13.41
C ILE A 251 -12.68 -14.03 -14.46
N TYR A 252 -11.55 -14.64 -14.11
CA TYR A 252 -10.36 -14.77 -14.97
C TYR A 252 -10.07 -16.22 -15.34
N GLU A 253 -11.11 -17.01 -15.67
CA GLU A 253 -11.05 -18.45 -16.00
C GLU A 253 -10.28 -18.79 -17.31
N ASP A 254 -9.59 -17.87 -17.91
CA ASP A 254 -8.86 -18.00 -19.17
C ASP A 254 -7.52 -18.77 -19.10
N GLY A 255 -7.27 -19.49 -18.01
CA GLY A 255 -6.01 -20.23 -17.80
C GLY A 255 -4.79 -19.35 -17.53
N SER A 256 -5.01 -18.07 -17.21
CA SER A 256 -3.95 -17.10 -16.92
C SER A 256 -3.13 -17.52 -15.71
N PHE A 257 -1.80 -17.39 -15.79
CA PHE A 257 -0.92 -17.60 -14.65
C PHE A 257 -1.17 -16.56 -13.55
N LEU A 258 -0.95 -16.94 -12.30
CA LEU A 258 -1.07 -16.03 -11.13
C LEU A 258 -0.35 -14.69 -11.33
N SER A 259 0.82 -14.70 -11.97
CA SER A 259 1.56 -13.48 -12.28
C SER A 259 0.78 -12.46 -13.14
N GLN A 260 -0.20 -12.92 -13.91
CA GLN A 260 -1.07 -12.07 -14.75
C GLN A 260 -2.36 -11.67 -14.02
N ILE A 261 -2.86 -12.51 -13.14
CA ILE A 261 -4.11 -12.30 -12.38
C ILE A 261 -3.88 -11.34 -11.20
N VAL A 262 -2.78 -11.48 -10.47
CA VAL A 262 -2.48 -10.68 -9.27
C VAL A 262 -2.49 -9.17 -9.54
N PRO A 263 -1.85 -8.63 -10.59
CA PRO A 263 -1.96 -7.21 -10.91
C PRO A 263 -3.40 -6.75 -11.21
N LYS A 264 -4.22 -7.61 -11.83
CA LYS A 264 -5.63 -7.33 -12.10
C LYS A 264 -6.44 -7.28 -10.80
N ILE A 265 -6.25 -8.24 -9.89
CA ILE A 265 -6.88 -8.26 -8.57
C ILE A 265 -6.53 -6.98 -7.80
N ILE A 266 -5.24 -6.66 -7.71
CA ILE A 266 -4.76 -5.44 -7.03
C ILE A 266 -5.37 -4.18 -7.65
N SER A 267 -5.43 -4.11 -8.98
CA SER A 267 -6.04 -2.96 -9.68
C SER A 267 -7.51 -2.78 -9.30
N VAL A 268 -8.26 -3.86 -9.14
CA VAL A 268 -9.67 -3.85 -8.73
C VAL A 268 -9.81 -3.46 -7.26
N LEU A 269 -8.98 -4.05 -6.39
CA LEU A 269 -9.02 -3.79 -4.95
C LEU A 269 -8.51 -2.38 -4.58
N ASN A 270 -7.73 -1.72 -5.43
CA ASN A 270 -7.31 -0.32 -5.25
C ASN A 270 -8.28 0.71 -5.86
N ILE A 271 -9.47 0.29 -6.29
CA ILE A 271 -10.51 1.23 -6.73
C ILE A 271 -11.17 1.80 -5.47
N GLY A 272 -10.61 2.92 -4.98
CA GLY A 272 -11.11 3.57 -3.79
C GLY A 272 -12.40 4.32 -4.04
N ASN A 273 -13.49 3.90 -3.40
CA ASN A 273 -14.64 4.72 -3.04
C ASN A 273 -15.13 4.20 -1.70
N ASN A 274 -15.37 5.08 -0.77
CA ASN A 274 -15.88 4.73 0.54
C ASN A 274 -17.42 4.71 0.53
N GLN A 275 -17.97 3.79 1.28
CA GLN A 275 -19.40 3.73 1.57
C GLN A 275 -19.55 3.63 3.08
N ASN A 276 -20.15 4.65 3.72
CA ASN A 276 -20.28 4.73 5.17
C ASN A 276 -18.93 4.49 5.89
N HIS A 277 -17.89 5.19 5.46
CA HIS A 277 -16.51 5.08 5.98
C HIS A 277 -15.88 3.68 5.85
N LEU A 278 -16.40 2.82 4.97
CA LEU A 278 -15.79 1.54 4.63
C LEU A 278 -15.38 1.53 3.16
N THR A 279 -14.17 1.07 2.85
CA THR A 279 -13.73 0.91 1.46
C THR A 279 -14.49 -0.23 0.81
N GLN A 280 -14.73 -0.14 -0.50
CA GLN A 280 -15.36 -1.25 -1.25
C GLN A 280 -14.50 -2.52 -1.22
N SER A 281 -13.18 -2.36 -1.17
CA SER A 281 -12.23 -3.47 -0.99
C SER A 281 -12.42 -4.17 0.36
N TYR A 282 -12.60 -3.39 1.43
CA TYR A 282 -12.92 -3.94 2.73
C TYR A 282 -14.22 -4.75 2.69
N LEU A 283 -15.28 -4.21 2.09
CA LEU A 283 -16.57 -4.90 1.97
C LEU A 283 -16.45 -6.17 1.15
N LEU A 284 -15.73 -6.14 0.01
CA LEU A 284 -15.49 -7.32 -0.82
C LEU A 284 -14.65 -8.38 -0.09
N LEU A 285 -13.53 -7.99 0.51
CA LEU A 285 -12.62 -8.92 1.19
C LEU A 285 -13.21 -9.49 2.49
N THR A 286 -14.22 -8.84 3.08
CA THR A 286 -14.94 -9.35 4.27
C THR A 286 -16.30 -9.97 3.95
N ALA A 287 -16.65 -10.12 2.68
CA ALA A 287 -17.89 -10.75 2.25
C ALA A 287 -18.01 -12.20 2.76
N SER A 288 -19.15 -12.56 3.31
CA SER A 288 -19.38 -13.86 3.92
C SER A 288 -19.76 -14.95 2.92
N ASP A 289 -20.24 -14.57 1.73
CA ASP A 289 -20.69 -15.49 0.70
C ASP A 289 -20.19 -15.07 -0.69
N GLU A 290 -20.10 -16.04 -1.59
CA GLU A 290 -19.53 -15.87 -2.93
C GLU A 290 -20.44 -15.08 -3.88
N LYS A 291 -21.76 -15.16 -3.70
CA LYS A 291 -22.73 -14.42 -4.54
C LYS A 291 -22.62 -12.92 -4.27
N ALA A 292 -22.55 -12.51 -3.02
CA ALA A 292 -22.31 -11.12 -2.61
C ALA A 292 -20.94 -10.64 -3.10
N ALA A 293 -19.89 -11.44 -2.90
CA ALA A 293 -18.54 -11.13 -3.37
C ALA A 293 -18.49 -10.95 -4.89
N LYS A 294 -19.15 -11.83 -5.67
CA LYS A 294 -19.21 -11.71 -7.14
C LYS A 294 -19.88 -10.41 -7.60
N LYS A 295 -20.99 -10.07 -6.97
CA LYS A 295 -21.70 -8.80 -7.29
C LYS A 295 -20.79 -7.58 -7.01
N MET A 296 -20.11 -7.56 -5.87
CA MET A 296 -19.18 -6.48 -5.50
C MET A 296 -17.98 -6.42 -6.45
N ALA A 297 -17.36 -7.57 -6.77
CA ALA A 297 -16.21 -7.64 -7.65
C ALA A 297 -16.54 -7.16 -9.06
N LEU A 298 -17.70 -7.55 -9.62
CA LEU A 298 -18.16 -7.09 -10.93
C LEU A 298 -18.40 -5.58 -10.94
N GLY A 299 -19.04 -5.03 -9.90
CA GLY A 299 -19.23 -3.56 -9.78
C GLY A 299 -17.91 -2.81 -9.65
N LEU A 300 -16.90 -3.39 -8.97
CA LEU A 300 -15.55 -2.80 -8.92
C LEU A 300 -14.84 -2.85 -10.27
N LEU A 301 -14.99 -3.95 -11.03
CA LEU A 301 -14.44 -4.05 -12.38
C LEU A 301 -15.02 -2.99 -13.32
N GLU A 302 -16.33 -2.81 -13.29
CA GLU A 302 -17.02 -1.77 -14.08
C GLU A 302 -16.47 -0.38 -13.75
N LYS A 303 -16.43 -0.01 -12.46
CA LYS A 303 -15.81 1.25 -12.01
C LYS A 303 -14.34 1.37 -12.42
N GLY A 304 -13.61 0.26 -12.44
CA GLY A 304 -12.22 0.22 -12.91
C GLY A 304 -12.08 0.57 -14.38
N GLU A 305 -12.98 0.09 -15.23
CA GLU A 305 -12.99 0.45 -16.66
C GLU A 305 -13.42 1.91 -16.88
N GLU A 306 -14.43 2.39 -16.16
CA GLU A 306 -14.81 3.81 -16.16
C GLU A 306 -13.65 4.71 -15.75
N ARG A 307 -12.95 4.34 -14.67
CA ARG A 307 -11.75 5.05 -14.22
C ARG A 307 -10.63 5.06 -15.26
N LYS A 308 -10.35 3.92 -15.89
CA LYS A 308 -9.35 3.84 -16.97
C LYS A 308 -9.74 4.70 -18.16
N GLN A 309 -11.02 4.71 -18.52
CA GLN A 309 -11.53 5.56 -19.59
C GLN A 309 -11.34 7.04 -19.25
N ARG A 310 -11.71 7.44 -18.03
CA ARG A 310 -11.55 8.82 -17.58
C ARG A 310 -10.09 9.27 -17.53
N ILE A 311 -9.19 8.37 -17.08
CA ILE A 311 -7.74 8.64 -17.15
C ILE A 311 -7.26 8.83 -18.58
N ARG A 312 -7.76 8.03 -19.56
CA ARG A 312 -7.41 8.20 -20.98
C ARG A 312 -7.85 9.55 -21.51
N GLU A 313 -9.09 9.95 -21.23
CA GLU A 313 -9.66 11.24 -21.65
C GLU A 313 -8.83 12.41 -21.11
N ILE A 314 -8.65 12.47 -19.78
CA ILE A 314 -7.85 13.56 -19.14
C ILE A 314 -6.40 13.53 -19.64
N THR A 315 -5.83 12.33 -19.89
CA THR A 315 -4.46 12.24 -20.44
C THR A 315 -4.40 12.85 -21.83
N GLY A 316 -5.39 12.56 -22.71
CA GLY A 316 -5.49 13.15 -24.04
C GLY A 316 -5.59 14.68 -23.99
N GLU A 317 -6.50 15.20 -23.16
CA GLU A 317 -6.65 16.65 -22.96
C GLU A 317 -5.35 17.32 -22.46
N ALA A 318 -4.69 16.69 -21.48
CA ALA A 318 -3.43 17.20 -20.94
C ALA A 318 -2.30 17.14 -21.98
N GLU A 319 -2.20 16.05 -22.75
CA GLU A 319 -1.18 15.90 -23.81
C GLU A 319 -1.37 16.91 -24.94
N GLU A 320 -2.60 17.22 -25.36
CA GLU A 320 -2.89 18.28 -26.34
C GLU A 320 -2.40 19.65 -25.86
N ARG A 321 -2.65 19.99 -24.58
CA ARG A 321 -2.16 21.25 -23.99
C ARG A 321 -0.65 21.31 -23.87
N VAL A 322 0.00 20.15 -23.64
CA VAL A 322 1.45 20.02 -23.53
C VAL A 322 2.13 20.08 -24.90
N ALA A 323 1.53 19.49 -25.94
CA ALA A 323 2.08 19.47 -27.30
C ALA A 323 2.39 20.86 -27.85
N ASN A 324 1.62 21.87 -27.44
CA ASN A 324 1.83 23.27 -27.82
C ASN A 324 2.86 24.02 -26.96
N LYS A 325 3.54 23.33 -26.00
CA LYS A 325 4.45 23.93 -25.00
C LYS A 325 5.73 23.12 -24.82
N LEU A 326 6.15 22.41 -25.87
CA LEU A 326 7.32 21.53 -25.80
C LEU A 326 8.64 22.29 -25.51
N GLU A 327 8.70 23.59 -25.79
CA GLU A 327 9.86 24.44 -25.48
C GLU A 327 9.96 24.81 -23.99
N ASP A 328 8.83 24.73 -23.24
CA ASP A 328 8.84 25.04 -21.80
C ASP A 328 9.67 23.98 -21.05
N PRO A 329 10.47 24.39 -20.04
CA PRO A 329 11.27 23.46 -19.23
C PRO A 329 10.41 22.57 -18.31
N ILE A 330 9.14 22.89 -18.14
CA ILE A 330 8.16 22.15 -17.34
C ILE A 330 6.81 22.14 -18.04
N PHE A 331 5.98 21.15 -17.71
CA PHE A 331 4.56 21.20 -18.01
C PHE A 331 3.78 21.62 -16.75
N PHE A 332 2.94 22.64 -16.91
CA PHE A 332 2.17 23.23 -15.80
C PHE A 332 0.75 23.51 -16.29
N GLU A 333 -0.16 22.55 -16.06
CA GLU A 333 -1.52 22.57 -16.60
C GLU A 333 -2.55 22.20 -15.52
N GLY A 334 -3.75 22.75 -15.66
CA GLY A 334 -4.83 22.46 -14.73
C GLY A 334 -6.20 22.73 -15.31
N ASP A 335 -7.19 21.98 -14.80
CA ASP A 335 -8.58 22.11 -15.17
C ASP A 335 -9.49 21.89 -13.95
N ASN A 336 -10.70 22.47 -13.96
CA ASN A 336 -11.67 22.27 -12.89
C ASN A 336 -12.36 20.89 -12.95
N SER A 337 -12.41 20.29 -14.12
CA SER A 337 -12.99 18.96 -14.36
C SER A 337 -12.04 17.81 -13.99
N TRP A 338 -10.76 18.08 -13.74
CA TRP A 338 -9.78 17.05 -13.47
C TRP A 338 -9.85 16.58 -12.01
N SER A 339 -10.11 15.29 -11.81
CA SER A 339 -10.07 14.69 -10.46
C SER A 339 -8.64 14.50 -9.97
N LEU A 340 -8.37 14.92 -8.72
CA LEU A 340 -7.05 14.81 -8.08
C LEU A 340 -6.52 13.38 -8.01
N ILE A 341 -7.39 12.39 -7.82
CA ILE A 341 -7.03 10.97 -7.75
C ILE A 341 -6.30 10.52 -9.03
N PHE A 342 -6.66 11.08 -10.18
CA PHE A 342 -6.07 10.68 -11.46
C PHE A 342 -4.79 11.44 -11.81
N LEU A 343 -4.64 12.66 -11.28
CA LEU A 343 -3.55 13.55 -11.68
C LEU A 343 -2.16 12.94 -11.43
N GLY A 344 -1.99 12.17 -10.36
CA GLY A 344 -0.71 11.52 -10.08
C GLY A 344 -0.28 10.53 -11.15
N SER A 345 -1.19 9.67 -11.62
CA SER A 345 -0.92 8.69 -12.67
C SER A 345 -0.75 9.36 -14.05
N ILE A 346 -1.56 10.37 -14.34
CA ILE A 346 -1.48 11.15 -15.58
C ILE A 346 -0.16 11.92 -15.65
N ALA A 347 0.21 12.62 -14.58
CA ALA A 347 1.49 13.33 -14.49
C ALA A 347 2.68 12.39 -14.66
N SER A 348 2.62 11.18 -14.07
CA SER A 348 3.66 10.15 -14.25
C SER A 348 3.78 9.71 -15.71
N ARG A 349 2.66 9.48 -16.40
CA ARG A 349 2.63 9.08 -17.82
C ARG A 349 3.24 10.16 -18.71
N ILE A 350 2.82 11.42 -18.54
CA ILE A 350 3.35 12.57 -19.30
C ILE A 350 4.83 12.78 -18.99
N CYS A 351 5.23 12.74 -17.72
CA CYS A 351 6.62 12.86 -17.28
C CYS A 351 7.52 11.80 -17.92
N ASN A 352 7.06 10.53 -17.92
CA ASN A 352 7.81 9.43 -18.51
C ASN A 352 7.94 9.55 -20.03
N ARG A 353 6.91 10.07 -20.72
CA ARG A 353 6.89 10.26 -22.16
C ARG A 353 7.81 11.40 -22.61
N TYR A 354 7.71 12.56 -21.97
CA TYR A 354 8.40 13.78 -22.40
C TYR A 354 9.69 14.05 -21.62
N LYS A 355 10.00 13.27 -20.58
CA LYS A 355 11.20 13.41 -19.73
C LYS A 355 11.38 14.82 -19.12
N LYS A 356 10.26 15.47 -18.81
CA LYS A 356 10.20 16.81 -18.20
C LYS A 356 9.42 16.79 -16.90
N PRO A 357 9.67 17.74 -15.97
CA PRO A 357 8.84 17.93 -14.79
C PRO A 357 7.41 18.31 -15.17
N VAL A 358 6.45 17.66 -14.53
CA VAL A 358 5.01 17.82 -14.78
C VAL A 358 4.32 18.23 -13.49
N PHE A 359 3.62 19.35 -13.54
CA PHE A 359 2.78 19.89 -12.48
C PHE A 359 1.34 19.93 -12.99
N LEU A 360 0.50 19.03 -12.51
CA LEU A 360 -0.92 19.02 -12.85
C LEU A 360 -1.75 19.38 -11.61
N PHE A 361 -2.85 20.13 -11.82
CA PHE A 361 -3.69 20.56 -10.70
C PHE A 361 -5.15 20.63 -11.08
N ARG A 362 -6.04 20.44 -10.08
CA ARG A 362 -7.46 20.75 -10.23
C ARG A 362 -7.67 22.22 -9.86
N LYS A 363 -8.29 22.98 -10.77
CA LYS A 363 -8.71 24.36 -10.48
C LYS A 363 -9.93 24.33 -9.56
N GLY A 364 -9.74 24.67 -8.29
CA GLY A 364 -10.84 24.92 -7.36
C GLY A 364 -11.32 26.37 -7.42
N GLU A 365 -12.28 26.73 -6.59
CA GLU A 365 -12.81 28.12 -6.52
C GLU A 365 -11.80 29.14 -6.02
N LYS A 366 -11.09 28.84 -4.95
CA LYS A 366 -10.09 29.71 -4.31
C LYS A 366 -8.67 29.17 -4.40
N GLU A 367 -8.53 27.86 -4.31
CA GLU A 367 -7.27 27.16 -4.26
C GLU A 367 -7.24 26.01 -5.29
N SER A 368 -6.05 25.73 -5.77
CA SER A 368 -5.78 24.66 -6.74
C SER A 368 -4.82 23.64 -6.12
N PRO A 369 -5.34 22.50 -5.63
CA PRO A 369 -4.52 21.39 -5.25
C PRO A 369 -3.97 20.66 -6.49
N GLY A 370 -2.72 20.16 -6.39
CA GLY A 370 -2.07 19.51 -7.52
C GLY A 370 -1.01 18.51 -7.13
N THR A 371 -0.46 17.88 -8.14
CA THR A 371 0.61 16.88 -8.03
C THR A 371 1.80 17.27 -8.90
N VAL A 372 2.99 16.85 -8.49
CA VAL A 372 4.22 16.97 -9.28
C VAL A 372 4.81 15.59 -9.54
N ARG A 373 5.32 15.40 -10.74
CA ARG A 373 6.16 14.26 -11.12
C ARG A 373 7.39 14.78 -11.86
N THR A 374 8.56 14.21 -11.56
CA THR A 374 9.82 14.60 -12.20
C THR A 374 10.59 13.38 -12.68
N PRO A 375 11.39 13.54 -13.74
CA PRO A 375 12.29 12.48 -14.19
C PRO A 375 13.33 12.12 -13.11
N PRO A 376 13.94 10.91 -13.19
CA PRO A 376 15.03 10.54 -12.31
C PRO A 376 16.17 11.60 -12.30
N GLY A 377 16.70 11.87 -11.12
CA GLY A 377 17.74 12.90 -10.93
C GLY A 377 17.23 14.33 -10.75
N ILE A 378 15.91 14.56 -10.89
CA ILE A 378 15.29 15.87 -10.69
C ILE A 378 14.43 15.83 -9.43
N ASP A 379 14.65 16.80 -8.54
CA ASP A 379 13.95 16.91 -7.27
C ASP A 379 12.84 17.97 -7.35
N GLY A 380 11.59 17.50 -7.46
CA GLY A 380 10.40 18.34 -7.51
C GLY A 380 10.10 19.03 -6.18
N VAL A 381 10.46 18.39 -5.06
CA VAL A 381 10.26 18.97 -3.73
C VAL A 381 11.18 20.16 -3.52
N LYS A 382 12.46 20.09 -3.92
CA LYS A 382 13.38 21.23 -3.89
C LYS A 382 12.88 22.39 -4.75
N ALA A 383 12.28 22.10 -5.91
CA ALA A 383 11.66 23.13 -6.74
C ALA A 383 10.50 23.83 -6.03
N MET A 384 9.64 23.03 -5.35
CA MET A 384 8.54 23.59 -4.56
C MET A 384 9.05 24.40 -3.36
N ILE A 385 10.10 23.94 -2.66
CA ILE A 385 10.76 24.70 -1.57
C ILE A 385 11.26 26.04 -2.08
N ALA A 386 11.94 26.08 -3.23
CA ALA A 386 12.44 27.33 -3.83
C ALA A 386 11.31 28.31 -4.21
N CYS A 387 10.09 27.79 -4.45
CA CYS A 387 8.91 28.58 -4.80
C CYS A 387 7.86 28.63 -3.66
N SER A 388 8.22 28.24 -2.43
CA SER A 388 7.32 28.05 -1.29
C SER A 388 6.47 29.25 -0.92
N LYS A 389 6.98 30.49 -1.14
CA LYS A 389 6.23 31.72 -0.89
C LYS A 389 4.93 31.88 -1.68
N PHE A 390 4.70 31.03 -2.68
CA PHE A 390 3.48 31.04 -3.49
C PHE A 390 2.56 29.85 -3.17
N LEU A 391 2.99 28.93 -2.29
CA LEU A 391 2.29 27.71 -1.95
C LEU A 391 1.67 27.80 -0.54
N GLU A 392 0.50 27.20 -0.38
CA GLU A 392 -0.13 27.03 0.94
C GLU A 392 0.43 25.77 1.63
N THR A 393 0.50 24.69 0.89
CA THR A 393 1.09 23.43 1.35
C THR A 393 1.86 22.74 0.22
N TYR A 394 2.89 22.00 0.55
CA TYR A 394 3.64 21.17 -0.39
C TYR A 394 4.42 20.08 0.36
N GLY A 395 4.71 18.98 -0.35
CA GLY A 395 5.48 17.88 0.23
C GLY A 395 5.56 16.68 -0.69
N GLY A 396 6.15 15.60 -0.20
CA GLY A 396 6.32 14.33 -0.91
C GLY A 396 7.78 13.91 -1.05
N HIS A 397 8.05 13.09 -2.05
CA HIS A 397 9.38 12.59 -2.39
C HIS A 397 9.98 13.36 -3.58
N PRO A 398 11.30 13.28 -3.82
CA PRO A 398 11.95 14.01 -4.90
C PRO A 398 11.26 13.90 -6.26
N GLN A 399 10.77 12.72 -6.62
CA GLN A 399 10.16 12.45 -7.92
C GLN A 399 8.62 12.51 -7.92
N ALA A 400 7.98 12.56 -6.75
CA ALA A 400 6.53 12.51 -6.60
C ALA A 400 6.08 13.32 -5.38
N GLY A 401 5.39 14.43 -5.60
CA GLY A 401 4.90 15.28 -4.54
C GLY A 401 3.52 15.85 -4.83
N GLY A 402 2.97 16.50 -3.81
CA GLY A 402 1.74 17.25 -3.89
C GLY A 402 1.94 18.70 -3.51
N PHE A 403 1.05 19.59 -3.96
CA PHE A 403 1.04 21.00 -3.61
C PHE A 403 -0.38 21.56 -3.57
N ARG A 404 -0.53 22.67 -2.87
CA ARG A 404 -1.73 23.50 -2.88
C ARG A 404 -1.32 24.96 -3.08
N VAL A 405 -2.00 25.64 -3.98
CA VAL A 405 -1.69 27.02 -4.37
C VAL A 405 -2.97 27.85 -4.48
N LYS A 406 -2.98 29.08 -3.98
CA LYS A 406 -4.09 30.02 -4.24
C LYS A 406 -4.15 30.40 -5.70
N ASN A 407 -5.36 30.50 -6.27
CA ASN A 407 -5.55 30.78 -7.70
C ASN A 407 -4.84 32.06 -8.15
N GLU A 408 -4.80 33.10 -7.32
CA GLU A 408 -4.09 34.37 -7.57
C GLU A 408 -2.56 34.20 -7.70
N ASN A 409 -2.01 33.11 -7.16
CA ASN A 409 -0.58 32.81 -7.17
C ASN A 409 -0.16 31.80 -8.26
N LEU A 410 -1.11 31.17 -8.97
CA LEU A 410 -0.82 30.16 -10.00
C LEU A 410 0.20 30.66 -11.06
N GLY A 411 -0.01 31.87 -11.58
CA GLY A 411 0.88 32.47 -12.57
C GLY A 411 2.28 32.80 -12.01
N LYS A 412 2.34 33.25 -10.74
CA LYS A 412 3.62 33.54 -10.06
C LYS A 412 4.38 32.25 -9.76
N PHE A 413 3.67 31.20 -9.33
CA PHE A 413 4.25 29.89 -9.07
C PHE A 413 4.80 29.27 -10.35
N LYS A 414 4.03 29.28 -11.48
CA LYS A 414 4.50 28.83 -12.80
C LYS A 414 5.80 29.54 -13.21
N LYS A 415 5.83 30.87 -13.13
CA LYS A 415 7.02 31.67 -13.48
C LYS A 415 8.22 31.31 -12.59
N CYS A 416 8.01 31.09 -11.29
CA CYS A 416 9.07 30.66 -10.37
C CYS A 416 9.65 29.30 -10.75
N LEU A 417 8.78 28.32 -11.04
CA LEU A 417 9.21 26.99 -11.46
C LEU A 417 9.97 27.02 -12.79
N ILE A 418 9.50 27.78 -13.78
CA ILE A 418 10.21 27.97 -15.07
C ILE A 418 11.62 28.54 -14.82
N LYS A 419 11.74 29.56 -13.98
CA LYS A 419 13.05 30.13 -13.63
C LYS A 419 13.96 29.12 -12.93
N TYR A 420 13.40 28.26 -12.07
CA TYR A 420 14.17 27.23 -11.35
C TYR A 420 14.70 26.13 -12.28
N PHE A 421 13.91 25.73 -13.28
CA PHE A 421 14.26 24.62 -14.18
C PHE A 421 14.99 25.06 -15.45
N LYS A 422 14.87 26.31 -15.89
CA LYS A 422 15.49 26.83 -17.11
C LYS A 422 17.01 26.53 -17.22
N PRO A 423 17.84 26.70 -16.17
CA PRO A 423 19.28 26.38 -16.25
C PRO A 423 19.63 24.89 -16.38
N ARG A 424 18.65 24.01 -16.27
CA ARG A 424 18.85 22.55 -16.27
C ARG A 424 18.42 21.89 -17.59
N TYR A 425 17.78 22.64 -18.47
CA TYR A 425 17.26 22.18 -19.77
C TYR A 425 17.71 23.08 -20.94
N SER A 426 18.60 24.05 -20.70
CA SER A 426 19.37 24.80 -21.70
C SER A 426 20.79 24.16 -21.83
#